data_41e96f2342c13d992327c37325baac19
#
_entry.id   41e96f2342c13d992327c37325baac19
#
_cell.length_a   1.000
_cell.length_b   1.000
_cell.length_c   1.000
_cell.angle_alpha   90.00
_cell.angle_beta   90.00
_cell.angle_gamma   90.00
#
_symmetry.space_group_name_H-M   'P 1'
#
loop_
_entity.id
_entity.type
_entity.pdbx_description
1 polymer ?
#
loop_
_entity_poly.entity_id
_entity_poly.type
_entity_poly.pdbx_seq_one_letter_code
_entity_poly.pdbx_strand_id
1 'polypeptide(L)'
;QFRRGLRPVRNLAAEAARAQSEGDELCCLRVSGSYAEADFSGLDFDRVLFENCRFTKCSFNGCSFHTAAFADSDISNCDFGEARFIGCVFHGAKGVGTAFTGSRFEKTRFGSCGMSYANFGRCRMVKCRLDASDFSDASFSEAEFREPALRESVFVRTDFFRTPLRGIDFTTCRLEGLTLSETASELRGAVVGAGQAIELAKMFGLIVR
;
A
#
# COMPACT_ATOMS: atom_id res chain seq x y z
N GLN A 1 18.23 8.09 8.69
CA GLN A 1 19.28 7.10 8.34
C GLN A 1 19.28 6.73 6.85
N PHE A 2 18.13 6.75 6.15
CA PHE A 2 17.98 6.34 4.74
C PHE A 2 18.73 7.23 3.71
N ARG A 3 19.01 8.50 4.03
CA ARG A 3 19.57 9.48 3.08
C ARG A 3 21.08 9.40 2.84
N ARG A 4 21.84 8.66 3.65
CA ARG A 4 23.31 8.59 3.52
C ARG A 4 23.75 7.67 2.39
N GLY A 5 24.63 8.16 1.51
CA GLY A 5 25.26 7.37 0.44
C GLY A 5 24.40 7.19 -0.81
N LEU A 6 23.27 7.91 -0.95
CA LEU A 6 22.42 7.83 -2.14
C LEU A 6 22.88 8.84 -3.21
N ARG A 7 23.03 8.36 -4.45
CA ARG A 7 23.33 9.20 -5.63
C ARG A 7 22.07 9.92 -6.09
N PRO A 8 22.06 11.25 -6.21
CA PRO A 8 20.89 11.98 -6.71
C PRO A 8 20.65 11.71 -8.20
N VAL A 9 19.38 11.49 -8.56
CA VAL A 9 18.92 11.25 -9.92
C VAL A 9 17.79 12.20 -10.25
N ARG A 10 17.94 12.95 -11.35
CA ARG A 10 16.91 13.87 -11.86
C ARG A 10 16.14 13.31 -13.04
N ASN A 11 16.70 12.30 -13.72
CA ASN A 11 16.05 11.65 -14.86
C ASN A 11 16.01 10.14 -14.65
N LEU A 12 15.00 9.69 -13.90
CA LEU A 12 14.81 8.26 -13.65
C LEU A 12 14.53 7.48 -14.94
N ALA A 13 13.85 8.09 -15.91
CA ALA A 13 13.55 7.39 -17.17
C ALA A 13 14.81 7.02 -17.96
N ALA A 14 15.82 7.89 -17.98
CA ALA A 14 17.10 7.58 -18.61
C ALA A 14 17.88 6.47 -17.84
N GLU A 15 17.86 6.50 -16.51
CA GLU A 15 18.47 5.44 -15.69
C GLU A 15 17.74 4.10 -15.90
N ALA A 16 16.43 4.13 -15.97
CA ALA A 16 15.59 2.96 -16.20
C ALA A 16 15.86 2.33 -17.58
N ALA A 17 15.90 3.14 -18.63
CA ALA A 17 16.20 2.67 -19.99
C ALA A 17 17.59 2.01 -20.07
N ARG A 18 18.58 2.57 -19.38
CA ARG A 18 19.92 1.96 -19.28
C ARG A 18 19.86 0.63 -18.54
N ALA A 19 19.24 0.60 -17.35
CA ALA A 19 19.13 -0.61 -16.56
C ALA A 19 18.41 -1.74 -17.32
N GLN A 20 17.34 -1.41 -18.06
CA GLN A 20 16.62 -2.38 -18.90
C GLN A 20 17.51 -2.93 -20.02
N SER A 21 18.37 -2.12 -20.63
CA SER A 21 19.26 -2.55 -21.73
C SER A 21 20.45 -3.38 -21.24
N GLU A 22 20.95 -3.08 -20.05
CA GLU A 22 22.14 -3.70 -19.46
C GLU A 22 21.80 -4.86 -18.52
N GLY A 23 20.53 -5.00 -18.12
CA GLY A 23 20.08 -5.98 -17.13
C GLY A 23 20.53 -5.64 -15.71
N ASP A 24 20.77 -4.35 -15.45
CA ASP A 24 21.25 -3.85 -14.17
C ASP A 24 20.09 -3.49 -13.21
N GLU A 25 20.38 -3.53 -11.90
CA GLU A 25 19.48 -3.00 -10.88
C GLU A 25 19.71 -1.49 -10.67
N LEU A 26 18.66 -0.80 -10.25
CA LEU A 26 18.72 0.60 -9.85
C LEU A 26 19.03 0.69 -8.35
N CYS A 27 20.31 0.92 -8.01
CA CYS A 27 20.78 0.80 -6.64
C CYS A 27 21.26 2.14 -6.07
N CYS A 28 20.99 2.36 -4.78
CA CYS A 28 21.52 3.50 -4.00
C CYS A 28 21.18 4.87 -4.60
N LEU A 29 19.93 5.06 -5.02
CA LEU A 29 19.49 6.28 -5.69
C LEU A 29 18.62 7.16 -4.79
N ARG A 30 18.73 8.47 -4.95
CA ARG A 30 17.75 9.45 -4.49
C ARG A 30 17.11 10.10 -5.71
N VAL A 31 15.85 9.79 -5.91
CA VAL A 31 15.04 10.21 -7.05
C VAL A 31 14.11 11.33 -6.60
N SER A 32 13.99 12.38 -7.41
CA SER A 32 13.00 13.45 -7.25
C SER A 32 12.52 13.94 -8.61
N GLY A 33 11.37 14.61 -8.65
CA GLY A 33 10.84 15.18 -9.87
C GLY A 33 9.51 14.59 -10.30
N SER A 34 9.09 14.92 -11.53
CA SER A 34 7.81 14.51 -12.10
C SER A 34 8.02 13.62 -13.31
N TYR A 35 7.25 12.52 -13.33
CA TYR A 35 7.29 11.51 -14.38
C TYR A 35 5.86 11.23 -14.83
N ALA A 36 5.62 11.23 -16.12
CA ALA A 36 4.31 10.98 -16.69
C ALA A 36 4.38 9.88 -17.74
N GLU A 37 3.42 8.96 -17.69
CA GLU A 37 3.23 7.87 -18.64
C GLU A 37 4.52 7.04 -18.90
N ALA A 38 5.39 7.00 -17.88
CA ALA A 38 6.65 6.27 -17.95
C ALA A 38 6.46 4.80 -17.56
N ASP A 39 7.14 3.92 -18.29
CA ASP A 39 7.14 2.49 -17.99
C ASP A 39 8.45 2.08 -17.32
N PHE A 40 8.33 1.69 -16.06
CA PHE A 40 9.40 1.16 -15.21
C PHE A 40 9.20 -0.34 -14.92
N SER A 41 8.31 -1.01 -15.63
CA SER A 41 7.88 -2.38 -15.33
C SER A 41 9.07 -3.36 -15.33
N GLY A 42 9.04 -4.31 -14.39
CA GLY A 42 10.01 -5.38 -14.25
C GLY A 42 11.39 -4.95 -13.74
N LEU A 43 11.58 -3.69 -13.34
CA LEU A 43 12.86 -3.21 -12.82
C LEU A 43 13.06 -3.58 -11.34
N ASP A 44 14.31 -3.75 -10.96
CA ASP A 44 14.76 -3.95 -9.58
C ASP A 44 15.30 -2.63 -8.99
N PHE A 45 14.76 -2.26 -7.83
CA PHE A 45 15.12 -1.06 -7.07
C PHE A 45 15.67 -1.47 -5.69
N ASP A 46 16.96 -1.31 -5.46
CA ASP A 46 17.57 -1.55 -4.14
C ASP A 46 18.05 -0.26 -3.49
N ARG A 47 17.62 0.00 -2.26
CA ARG A 47 17.97 1.22 -1.49
C ARG A 47 17.70 2.50 -2.27
N VAL A 48 16.48 2.63 -2.82
CA VAL A 48 16.06 3.81 -3.57
C VAL A 48 15.12 4.67 -2.74
N LEU A 49 15.41 5.96 -2.66
CA LEU A 49 14.54 6.96 -2.05
C LEU A 49 13.86 7.77 -3.16
N PHE A 50 12.57 7.57 -3.31
CA PHE A 50 11.68 8.44 -4.08
C PHE A 50 11.17 9.55 -3.14
N GLU A 51 11.71 10.76 -3.26
CA GLU A 51 11.42 11.87 -2.37
C GLU A 51 10.79 13.03 -3.14
N ASN A 52 9.59 13.46 -2.72
CA ASN A 52 8.83 14.51 -3.39
C ASN A 52 8.65 14.24 -4.90
N CYS A 53 8.48 12.97 -5.26
CA CYS A 53 8.21 12.58 -6.65
C CYS A 53 6.73 12.76 -6.97
N ARG A 54 6.45 13.07 -8.23
CA ARG A 54 5.11 12.97 -8.79
C ARG A 54 5.13 12.00 -9.96
N PHE A 55 4.44 10.87 -9.79
CA PHE A 55 4.23 9.90 -10.86
C PHE A 55 2.79 10.01 -11.36
N THR A 56 2.61 10.19 -12.65
CA THR A 56 1.28 10.31 -13.29
C THR A 56 1.13 9.20 -14.32
N LYS A 57 0.22 8.26 -14.07
CA LYS A 57 -0.05 7.11 -14.96
C LYS A 57 1.23 6.32 -15.32
N CYS A 58 2.17 6.21 -14.38
CA CYS A 58 3.38 5.40 -14.56
C CYS A 58 3.11 3.94 -14.24
N SER A 59 3.84 3.04 -14.91
CA SER A 59 3.83 1.61 -14.62
C SER A 59 5.08 1.22 -13.84
N PHE A 60 4.88 0.49 -12.74
CA PHE A 60 5.87 -0.23 -11.95
C PHE A 60 5.46 -1.71 -11.82
N ASN A 61 4.70 -2.20 -12.80
CA ASN A 61 4.17 -3.55 -12.80
C ASN A 61 5.31 -4.58 -12.75
N GLY A 62 5.20 -5.56 -11.84
CA GLY A 62 6.19 -6.61 -11.68
C GLY A 62 7.56 -6.15 -11.16
N CYS A 63 7.71 -4.89 -10.71
CA CYS A 63 8.95 -4.40 -10.12
C CYS A 63 9.28 -5.08 -8.79
N SER A 64 10.57 -5.15 -8.47
CA SER A 64 11.04 -5.51 -7.12
C SER A 64 11.62 -4.28 -6.42
N PHE A 65 11.17 -4.05 -5.19
CA PHE A 65 11.66 -2.97 -4.34
C PHE A 65 12.25 -3.57 -3.06
N HIS A 66 13.55 -3.41 -2.87
CA HIS A 66 14.27 -3.80 -1.66
C HIS A 66 14.71 -2.56 -0.89
N THR A 67 14.29 -2.47 0.36
CA THR A 67 14.68 -1.35 1.23
C THR A 67 14.49 0.01 0.54
N ALA A 68 13.36 0.18 -0.16
CA ALA A 68 13.01 1.42 -0.86
C ALA A 68 12.06 2.28 -0.02
N ALA A 69 12.09 3.59 -0.25
CA ALA A 69 11.19 4.50 0.40
C ALA A 69 10.50 5.45 -0.59
N PHE A 70 9.18 5.61 -0.42
CA PHE A 70 8.37 6.61 -1.08
C PHE A 70 7.99 7.66 -0.03
N ALA A 71 8.74 8.77 -0.01
CA ALA A 71 8.57 9.84 0.96
C ALA A 71 7.90 11.04 0.31
N ASP A 72 6.77 11.47 0.87
CA ASP A 72 6.03 12.66 0.43
C ASP A 72 5.81 12.69 -1.10
N SER A 73 5.59 11.52 -1.69
CA SER A 73 5.49 11.31 -3.13
C SER A 73 4.05 11.00 -3.54
N ASP A 74 3.66 11.50 -4.71
CA ASP A 74 2.36 11.22 -5.33
C ASP A 74 2.53 10.08 -6.36
N ILE A 75 1.91 8.94 -6.06
CA ILE A 75 1.86 7.75 -6.90
C ILE A 75 0.43 7.44 -7.36
N SER A 76 -0.47 8.42 -7.26
CA SER A 76 -1.89 8.23 -7.58
C SER A 76 -2.09 7.75 -9.02
N ASN A 77 -3.00 6.77 -9.19
CA ASN A 77 -3.32 6.13 -10.47
C ASN A 77 -2.12 5.49 -11.19
N CYS A 78 -1.06 5.15 -10.45
CA CYS A 78 0.04 4.35 -10.98
C CYS A 78 -0.24 2.85 -10.83
N ASP A 79 0.39 2.04 -11.66
CA ASP A 79 0.29 0.58 -11.62
C ASP A 79 1.52 -0.04 -10.96
N PHE A 80 1.31 -0.69 -9.80
CA PHE A 80 2.27 -1.51 -9.09
C PHE A 80 1.80 -2.97 -9.01
N GLY A 81 0.96 -3.42 -9.94
CA GLY A 81 0.46 -4.79 -9.97
C GLY A 81 1.61 -5.80 -9.99
N GLU A 82 1.43 -6.95 -9.32
CA GLU A 82 2.42 -8.03 -9.21
C GLU A 82 3.80 -7.60 -8.64
N ALA A 83 3.94 -6.37 -8.15
CA ALA A 83 5.20 -5.87 -7.60
C ALA A 83 5.54 -6.51 -6.25
N ARG A 84 6.84 -6.53 -5.92
CA ARG A 84 7.34 -7.04 -4.65
C ARG A 84 8.00 -5.92 -3.84
N PHE A 85 7.60 -5.78 -2.58
CA PHE A 85 8.13 -4.80 -1.65
C PHE A 85 8.70 -5.49 -0.40
N ILE A 86 10.01 -5.39 -0.18
CA ILE A 86 10.67 -5.99 0.97
C ILE A 86 11.37 -4.90 1.80
N GLY A 87 10.96 -4.73 3.05
CA GLY A 87 11.53 -3.73 3.95
C GLY A 87 11.30 -2.28 3.50
N CYS A 88 10.22 -2.04 2.74
CA CYS A 88 9.93 -0.74 2.16
C CYS A 88 9.14 0.16 3.10
N VAL A 89 9.19 1.47 2.82
CA VAL A 89 8.45 2.49 3.58
C VAL A 89 7.73 3.42 2.62
N PHE A 90 6.42 3.53 2.80
CA PHE A 90 5.60 4.61 2.26
C PHE A 90 5.32 5.57 3.41
N HIS A 91 5.76 6.80 3.31
CA HIS A 91 5.55 7.83 4.35
C HIS A 91 5.09 9.12 3.72
N GLY A 92 3.93 9.63 4.18
CA GLY A 92 3.32 10.83 3.60
C GLY A 92 2.95 10.65 2.11
N ALA A 93 2.94 9.41 1.61
CA ALA A 93 2.68 9.14 0.20
C ALA A 93 1.18 9.29 -0.11
N LYS A 94 0.90 9.87 -1.28
CA LYS A 94 -0.44 9.93 -1.85
C LYS A 94 -0.56 8.88 -2.95
N GLY A 95 -1.47 7.93 -2.76
CA GLY A 95 -1.69 6.82 -3.68
C GLY A 95 -3.17 6.59 -3.98
N VAL A 96 -3.90 7.68 -4.29
CA VAL A 96 -5.32 7.59 -4.62
C VAL A 96 -5.50 6.80 -5.92
N GLY A 97 -6.29 5.73 -5.87
CA GLY A 97 -6.56 4.90 -7.06
C GLY A 97 -5.34 4.11 -7.57
N THR A 98 -4.25 4.01 -6.79
CA THR A 98 -3.08 3.21 -7.17
C THR A 98 -3.43 1.72 -7.22
N ALA A 99 -2.99 1.02 -8.24
CA ALA A 99 -3.15 -0.42 -8.36
C ALA A 99 -1.96 -1.16 -7.73
N PHE A 100 -2.25 -1.99 -6.72
CA PHE A 100 -1.31 -2.92 -6.10
C PHE A 100 -1.78 -4.37 -6.22
N THR A 101 -2.63 -4.65 -7.19
CA THR A 101 -3.27 -5.97 -7.36
C THR A 101 -2.23 -7.08 -7.49
N GLY A 102 -2.36 -8.15 -6.70
CA GLY A 102 -1.44 -9.29 -6.73
C GLY A 102 -0.06 -9.02 -6.13
N SER A 103 0.20 -7.82 -5.63
CA SER A 103 1.51 -7.44 -5.07
C SER A 103 1.82 -8.16 -3.75
N ARG A 104 3.11 -8.24 -3.44
CA ARG A 104 3.62 -8.84 -2.22
C ARG A 104 4.37 -7.82 -1.39
N PHE A 105 3.96 -7.67 -0.14
CA PHE A 105 4.58 -6.78 0.83
C PHE A 105 5.15 -7.59 2.00
N GLU A 106 6.44 -7.47 2.27
CA GLU A 106 7.08 -8.07 3.43
C GLU A 106 7.78 -6.98 4.24
N LYS A 107 7.50 -6.91 5.56
CA LYS A 107 8.08 -5.92 6.48
C LYS A 107 7.96 -4.47 5.95
N THR A 108 6.88 -4.19 5.24
CA THR A 108 6.61 -2.89 4.62
C THR A 108 5.72 -2.05 5.52
N ARG A 109 5.99 -0.74 5.56
CA ARG A 109 5.23 0.20 6.36
C ARG A 109 4.55 1.25 5.48
N PHE A 110 3.27 1.48 5.75
CA PHE A 110 2.52 2.64 5.29
C PHE A 110 2.30 3.56 6.49
N GLY A 111 2.85 4.76 6.46
CA GLY A 111 2.74 5.74 7.55
C GLY A 111 2.25 7.08 7.02
N SER A 112 1.15 7.59 7.57
CA SER A 112 0.55 8.87 7.20
C SER A 112 0.24 8.97 5.69
N CYS A 113 -0.20 7.86 5.08
CA CYS A 113 -0.47 7.79 3.64
C CYS A 113 -1.94 8.01 3.33
N GLY A 114 -2.23 8.64 2.18
CA GLY A 114 -3.57 8.71 1.59
C GLY A 114 -3.72 7.67 0.48
N MET A 115 -4.36 6.52 0.80
CA MET A 115 -4.51 5.38 -0.11
C MET A 115 -5.98 5.14 -0.47
N SER A 116 -6.80 6.19 -0.48
CA SER A 116 -8.21 6.08 -0.83
C SER A 116 -8.37 5.55 -2.26
N TYR A 117 -9.34 4.66 -2.47
CA TYR A 117 -9.58 4.00 -3.76
C TYR A 117 -8.42 3.13 -4.28
N ALA A 118 -7.36 2.93 -3.51
CA ALA A 118 -6.27 2.04 -3.93
C ALA A 118 -6.73 0.58 -3.98
N ASN A 119 -6.21 -0.17 -4.95
CA ASN A 119 -6.57 -1.57 -5.14
C ASN A 119 -5.44 -2.50 -4.65
N PHE A 120 -5.63 -3.09 -3.47
CA PHE A 120 -4.79 -4.12 -2.88
C PHE A 120 -5.38 -5.54 -3.06
N GLY A 121 -6.27 -5.72 -4.02
CA GLY A 121 -6.91 -7.02 -4.26
C GLY A 121 -5.88 -8.13 -4.51
N ARG A 122 -6.08 -9.30 -3.90
CA ARG A 122 -5.20 -10.47 -3.99
C ARG A 122 -3.76 -10.22 -3.57
N CYS A 123 -3.49 -9.13 -2.84
CA CYS A 123 -2.16 -8.87 -2.32
C CYS A 123 -1.83 -9.79 -1.12
N ARG A 124 -0.55 -9.95 -0.86
CA ARG A 124 -0.08 -10.64 0.34
C ARG A 124 0.77 -9.69 1.18
N MET A 125 0.36 -9.46 2.41
CA MET A 125 1.04 -8.59 3.37
C MET A 125 1.56 -9.39 4.57
N VAL A 126 2.89 -9.49 4.72
CA VAL A 126 3.54 -10.23 5.80
C VAL A 126 4.33 -9.26 6.67
N LYS A 127 4.01 -9.22 7.97
CA LYS A 127 4.66 -8.32 8.96
C LYS A 127 4.64 -6.85 8.53
N CYS A 128 3.55 -6.44 7.90
CA CYS A 128 3.35 -5.06 7.45
C CYS A 128 2.73 -4.19 8.55
N ARG A 129 2.97 -2.89 8.46
CA ARG A 129 2.41 -1.91 9.38
C ARG A 129 1.61 -0.87 8.58
N LEU A 130 0.39 -0.61 9.02
CA LEU A 130 -0.50 0.40 8.47
C LEU A 130 -0.78 1.41 9.59
N ASP A 131 -0.02 2.51 9.61
CA ASP A 131 -0.06 3.49 10.70
C ASP A 131 -0.61 4.83 10.19
N ALA A 132 -1.61 5.41 10.87
CA ALA A 132 -2.16 6.75 10.62
C ALA A 132 -2.46 7.02 9.13
N SER A 133 -2.96 6.02 8.41
CA SER A 133 -3.17 6.07 6.97
C SER A 133 -4.65 5.90 6.60
N ASP A 134 -5.05 6.52 5.50
CA ASP A 134 -6.43 6.47 5.00
C ASP A 134 -6.57 5.46 3.86
N PHE A 135 -7.33 4.39 4.11
CA PHE A 135 -7.69 3.36 3.15
C PHE A 135 -9.20 3.37 2.82
N SER A 136 -9.83 4.54 2.93
CA SER A 136 -11.24 4.67 2.59
C SER A 136 -11.48 4.31 1.13
N ASP A 137 -12.57 3.57 0.87
CA ASP A 137 -12.93 3.08 -0.46
C ASP A 137 -11.85 2.21 -1.14
N ALA A 138 -10.80 1.82 -0.42
CA ALA A 138 -9.77 0.91 -0.95
C ALA A 138 -10.28 -0.54 -0.98
N SER A 139 -9.77 -1.33 -1.92
CA SER A 139 -10.08 -2.75 -1.97
C SER A 139 -8.91 -3.59 -1.45
N PHE A 140 -9.19 -4.45 -0.49
CA PHE A 140 -8.35 -5.55 -0.04
C PHE A 140 -9.01 -6.90 -0.34
N SER A 141 -9.87 -6.98 -1.36
CA SER A 141 -10.58 -8.20 -1.74
C SER A 141 -9.62 -9.35 -1.99
N GLU A 142 -9.91 -10.51 -1.40
CA GLU A 142 -9.08 -11.72 -1.51
C GLU A 142 -7.60 -11.53 -1.05
N ALA A 143 -7.34 -10.54 -0.20
CA ALA A 143 -6.00 -10.30 0.32
C ALA A 143 -5.62 -11.27 1.45
N GLU A 144 -4.32 -11.50 1.61
CA GLU A 144 -3.77 -12.32 2.70
C GLU A 144 -2.95 -11.45 3.65
N PHE A 145 -3.37 -11.38 4.91
CA PHE A 145 -2.63 -10.73 5.98
C PHE A 145 -1.97 -11.76 6.89
N ARG A 146 -0.66 -11.61 7.14
CA ARG A 146 0.08 -12.38 8.16
C ARG A 146 0.83 -11.44 9.08
N GLU A 147 0.52 -11.50 10.36
CA GLU A 147 1.11 -10.66 11.42
C GLU A 147 1.08 -9.16 11.07
N PRO A 148 -0.05 -8.59 10.61
CA PRO A 148 -0.15 -7.16 10.36
C PRO A 148 -0.23 -6.39 11.68
N ALA A 149 0.24 -5.14 11.69
CA ALA A 149 0.01 -4.20 12.77
C ALA A 149 -0.69 -2.96 12.21
N LEU A 150 -1.87 -2.65 12.75
CA LEU A 150 -2.70 -1.52 12.33
C LEU A 150 -2.80 -0.52 13.48
N ARG A 151 -2.61 0.77 13.20
CA ARG A 151 -2.74 1.82 14.21
C ARG A 151 -3.34 3.08 13.58
N GLU A 152 -4.36 3.65 14.23
CA GLU A 152 -4.92 4.97 13.90
C GLU A 152 -5.29 5.15 12.42
N SER A 153 -5.51 4.04 11.71
CA SER A 153 -5.83 4.05 10.27
C SER A 153 -7.33 4.04 10.04
N VAL A 154 -7.72 4.53 8.87
CA VAL A 154 -9.12 4.68 8.47
C VAL A 154 -9.48 3.64 7.42
N PHE A 155 -10.53 2.87 7.70
CA PHE A 155 -11.11 1.86 6.80
C PHE A 155 -12.62 2.14 6.66
N VAL A 156 -12.96 3.21 5.94
CA VAL A 156 -14.35 3.61 5.67
C VAL A 156 -14.73 3.13 4.28
N ARG A 157 -15.81 2.36 4.16
CA ARG A 157 -16.25 1.71 2.93
C ARG A 157 -15.16 0.86 2.25
N THR A 158 -14.23 0.37 3.05
CA THR A 158 -13.13 -0.49 2.57
C THR A 158 -13.67 -1.89 2.27
N ASP A 159 -13.25 -2.43 1.14
CA ASP A 159 -13.65 -3.76 0.70
C ASP A 159 -12.66 -4.81 1.23
N PHE A 160 -13.17 -5.70 2.11
CA PHE A 160 -12.48 -6.88 2.61
C PHE A 160 -13.13 -8.18 2.14
N PHE A 161 -13.84 -8.17 1.01
CA PHE A 161 -14.50 -9.36 0.48
C PHE A 161 -13.53 -10.54 0.40
N ARG A 162 -13.90 -11.67 1.02
CA ARG A 162 -13.08 -12.91 1.12
C ARG A 162 -11.68 -12.71 1.72
N THR A 163 -11.49 -11.71 2.58
CA THR A 163 -10.22 -11.45 3.25
C THR A 163 -10.32 -11.78 4.74
N PRO A 164 -9.72 -12.86 5.22
CA PRO A 164 -9.80 -13.23 6.63
C PRO A 164 -9.12 -12.19 7.53
N LEU A 165 -9.86 -11.64 8.50
CA LEU A 165 -9.38 -10.62 9.44
C LEU A 165 -9.08 -11.18 10.83
N ARG A 166 -9.01 -12.50 10.97
CA ARG A 166 -8.79 -13.18 12.25
C ARG A 166 -7.49 -12.74 12.92
N GLY A 167 -7.59 -12.30 14.17
CA GLY A 167 -6.47 -11.86 14.98
C GLY A 167 -5.95 -10.47 14.66
N ILE A 168 -6.54 -9.77 13.68
CA ILE A 168 -6.18 -8.40 13.37
C ILE A 168 -6.84 -7.48 14.39
N ASP A 169 -6.05 -6.61 15.02
CA ASP A 169 -6.51 -5.63 15.99
C ASP A 169 -6.82 -4.29 15.30
N PHE A 170 -8.11 -3.95 15.27
CA PHE A 170 -8.61 -2.69 14.74
C PHE A 170 -8.96 -1.67 15.83
N THR A 171 -8.72 -1.95 17.12
CA THR A 171 -9.25 -1.14 18.24
C THR A 171 -8.90 0.33 18.17
N THR A 172 -7.78 0.70 17.54
CA THR A 172 -7.35 2.09 17.34
C THR A 172 -7.75 2.66 15.97
N CYS A 173 -8.38 1.85 15.10
CA CYS A 173 -8.73 2.22 13.74
C CYS A 173 -10.18 2.69 13.63
N ARG A 174 -10.50 3.43 12.60
CA ARG A 174 -11.88 3.74 12.23
C ARG A 174 -12.40 2.69 11.24
N LEU A 175 -13.46 1.99 11.61
CA LEU A 175 -14.18 1.03 10.76
C LEU A 175 -15.58 1.51 10.52
N GLU A 176 -16.01 1.64 9.25
CA GLU A 176 -17.35 2.08 8.91
C GLU A 176 -17.74 1.59 7.51
N GLY A 177 -18.92 1.00 7.36
CA GLY A 177 -19.49 0.66 6.04
C GLY A 177 -18.63 -0.30 5.21
N LEU A 178 -17.99 -1.29 5.84
CA LEU A 178 -17.13 -2.26 5.14
C LEU A 178 -17.90 -3.06 4.10
N THR A 179 -17.24 -3.43 3.01
CA THR A 179 -17.76 -4.45 2.08
C THR A 179 -17.21 -5.82 2.48
N LEU A 180 -18.12 -6.77 2.69
CA LEU A 180 -17.83 -8.13 3.15
C LEU A 180 -18.65 -9.12 2.33
N SER A 181 -18.37 -10.42 2.48
CA SER A 181 -19.25 -11.46 1.97
C SER A 181 -20.61 -11.43 2.68
N GLU A 182 -21.61 -12.05 2.09
CA GLU A 182 -22.98 -12.11 2.64
C GLU A 182 -23.02 -12.65 4.08
N THR A 183 -22.14 -13.57 4.41
CA THR A 183 -22.04 -14.17 5.75
C THR A 183 -21.12 -13.38 6.69
N ALA A 184 -20.42 -12.36 6.21
CA ALA A 184 -19.37 -11.61 6.92
C ALA A 184 -18.37 -12.50 7.67
N SER A 185 -18.06 -13.66 7.09
CA SER A 185 -17.14 -14.63 7.69
C SER A 185 -15.72 -14.07 7.87
N GLU A 186 -15.38 -13.03 7.13
CA GLU A 186 -14.13 -12.28 7.22
C GLU A 186 -13.87 -11.73 8.63
N LEU A 187 -14.93 -11.30 9.33
CA LEU A 187 -14.85 -10.71 10.67
C LEU A 187 -14.60 -11.73 11.79
N ARG A 188 -14.62 -13.03 11.51
CA ARG A 188 -14.46 -14.06 12.56
C ARG A 188 -13.09 -13.95 13.22
N GLY A 189 -13.10 -13.56 14.52
CA GLY A 189 -11.90 -13.42 15.33
C GLY A 189 -11.10 -12.14 15.08
N ALA A 190 -11.66 -11.16 14.35
CA ALA A 190 -11.15 -9.78 14.33
C ALA A 190 -11.32 -9.15 15.71
N VAL A 191 -10.38 -8.32 16.14
CA VAL A 191 -10.41 -7.63 17.42
C VAL A 191 -10.88 -6.19 17.21
N VAL A 192 -12.00 -5.83 17.85
CA VAL A 192 -12.62 -4.51 17.72
C VAL A 192 -13.03 -3.96 19.09
N GLY A 193 -13.09 -2.65 19.22
CA GLY A 193 -13.63 -1.99 20.40
C GLY A 193 -15.17 -1.84 20.34
N ALA A 194 -15.79 -1.40 21.44
CA ALA A 194 -17.24 -1.29 21.54
C ALA A 194 -17.85 -0.36 20.47
N GLY A 195 -17.23 0.78 20.18
CA GLY A 195 -17.71 1.70 19.15
C GLY A 195 -17.73 1.07 17.75
N GLN A 196 -16.69 0.35 17.40
CA GLN A 196 -16.60 -0.34 16.11
C GLN A 196 -17.60 -1.51 16.03
N ALA A 197 -17.84 -2.23 17.12
CA ALA A 197 -18.86 -3.28 17.18
C ALA A 197 -20.26 -2.72 16.88
N ILE A 198 -20.56 -1.51 17.34
CA ILE A 198 -21.80 -0.81 17.05
C ILE A 198 -21.91 -0.51 15.54
N GLU A 199 -20.87 0.02 14.93
CA GLU A 199 -20.86 0.30 13.49
C GLU A 199 -21.00 -0.98 12.64
N LEU A 200 -20.32 -2.05 13.04
CA LEU A 200 -20.48 -3.36 12.40
C LEU A 200 -21.92 -3.90 12.57
N ALA A 201 -22.51 -3.76 13.76
CA ALA A 201 -23.90 -4.20 13.99
C ALA A 201 -24.90 -3.50 13.06
N LYS A 202 -24.71 -2.21 12.79
CA LYS A 202 -25.58 -1.45 11.85
C LYS A 202 -25.54 -2.03 10.43
N MET A 203 -24.39 -2.58 10.00
CA MET A 203 -24.27 -3.21 8.68
C MET A 203 -25.19 -4.43 8.52
N PHE A 204 -25.54 -5.09 9.64
CA PHE A 204 -26.50 -6.20 9.68
C PHE A 204 -27.95 -5.76 9.94
N GLY A 205 -28.24 -4.47 9.80
CA GLY A 205 -29.58 -3.90 9.99
C GLY A 205 -30.02 -3.75 11.44
N LEU A 206 -29.11 -3.88 12.41
CA LEU A 206 -29.42 -3.65 13.81
C LEU A 206 -29.59 -2.16 14.11
N ILE A 207 -30.65 -1.84 14.88
CA ILE A 207 -30.88 -0.49 15.40
C ILE A 207 -30.25 -0.43 16.79
N VAL A 208 -29.18 0.30 16.95
CA VAL A 208 -28.53 0.53 18.25
C VAL A 208 -29.09 1.82 18.85
N ARG A 209 -29.59 1.72 20.09
CA ARG A 209 -30.19 2.84 20.86
C ARG A 209 -29.29 3.22 22.02
#